data_6b917b4832a7a11feac900760e744719
#
_entry.id   6b917b4832a7a11feac900760e744719
#
_cell.length_a   1.000
_cell.length_b   1.000
_cell.length_c   1.000
_cell.angle_alpha   90.00
_cell.angle_beta   90.00
_cell.angle_gamma   90.00
#
_symmetry.space_group_name_H-M   'P 1'
#
loop_
_entity.id
_entity.type
_entity.pdbx_description
1 polymer ?
#
loop_
_entity_poly.entity_id
_entity_poly.type
_entity_poly.pdbx_seq_one_letter_code
_entity_poly.pdbx_strand_id
1 'polypeptide(L)'
;MFVAREHELQTLERLYSSDSFEMVVLYGRHRVGKTALIDEFVKDKQVLYFTAIQQSAKMNLEDCSRAALKFFGMPASTPSFGGWREALSFVAEQTEHSGKRLVFVFDEFPYAAAAEPALPSILQIAIDHGFLKTNMTMILSGSNERFMEDNVLGRKSPLYGRRTAQIHLLPFDYADAAKFLPNISAQERILFYAAFGGTPYYLARLQERDGFEANVLRLMFDSLGALREEPMMLLREELREPASYYSILLAIAGGNATPKLIAEHAGVDADSIGAYLKTLVGLQLIERKVPFGDDPSKSRKGMYVVSDPFFAYWFRFVGRNMSILEGNIGETVARRLAFGPAFDTYVGQQFETVCQQWLIRRNAAGELPFIATQFGKWWGNDPIAREQTDIDVIAADPLAKTILLGECKWRNTFNESEAIERLHRRAGLIKGYSADDAWMTLFTKHPVAESTSDRYAGDERLSFVTAEDLYQQGE
;
A
#
# COMPACT_ATOMS: atom_id res chain seq x y z
N MET A 1 -12.43 1.69 15.53
CA MET A 1 -12.63 2.96 14.81
C MET A 1 -12.36 2.69 13.33
N PHE A 2 -13.32 2.96 12.45
CA PHE A 2 -13.11 2.90 11.00
C PHE A 2 -12.61 4.27 10.55
N VAL A 3 -11.59 4.31 9.70
CA VAL A 3 -10.90 5.54 9.32
C VAL A 3 -10.65 5.50 7.82
N ALA A 4 -10.90 6.63 7.14
CA ALA A 4 -10.74 6.78 5.69
C ALA A 4 -11.57 5.76 4.88
N ARG A 5 -11.24 5.50 3.62
CA ARG A 5 -11.96 4.58 2.71
C ARG A 5 -13.32 5.08 2.24
N GLU A 6 -13.51 6.38 2.24
CA GLU A 6 -14.77 7.01 1.81
C GLU A 6 -15.12 6.63 0.37
N HIS A 7 -14.12 6.58 -0.52
CA HIS A 7 -14.31 6.24 -1.94
C HIS A 7 -14.74 4.78 -2.14
N GLU A 8 -14.07 3.86 -1.42
CA GLU A 8 -14.41 2.44 -1.47
C GLU A 8 -15.81 2.18 -0.91
N LEU A 9 -16.17 2.81 0.24
CA LEU A 9 -17.52 2.73 0.79
C LEU A 9 -18.58 3.32 -0.15
N GLN A 10 -18.35 4.49 -0.72
CA GLN A 10 -19.28 5.10 -1.69
C GLN A 10 -19.48 4.19 -2.90
N THR A 11 -18.42 3.52 -3.37
CA THR A 11 -18.51 2.57 -4.47
C THR A 11 -19.40 1.37 -4.09
N LEU A 12 -19.20 0.80 -2.90
CA LEU A 12 -20.01 -0.31 -2.38
C LEU A 12 -21.47 0.10 -2.20
N GLU A 13 -21.74 1.29 -1.63
CA GLU A 13 -23.10 1.82 -1.44
C GLU A 13 -23.82 2.07 -2.78
N ARG A 14 -23.12 2.65 -3.74
CA ARG A 14 -23.67 2.87 -5.09
C ARG A 14 -24.07 1.56 -5.75
N LEU A 15 -23.24 0.52 -5.65
CA LEU A 15 -23.54 -0.81 -6.20
C LEU A 15 -24.66 -1.50 -5.42
N TYR A 16 -24.69 -1.35 -4.11
CA TYR A 16 -25.79 -1.87 -3.29
C TYR A 16 -27.12 -1.21 -3.58
N SER A 17 -27.13 0.02 -4.07
CA SER A 17 -28.37 0.75 -4.44
C SER A 17 -28.88 0.42 -5.84
N SER A 18 -28.21 -0.43 -6.63
CA SER A 18 -28.70 -0.86 -7.95
C SER A 18 -29.80 -1.91 -7.78
N ASP A 19 -30.67 -2.07 -8.80
CA ASP A 19 -31.73 -3.09 -8.82
C ASP A 19 -31.30 -4.39 -9.52
N SER A 20 -30.00 -4.62 -9.64
CA SER A 20 -29.40 -5.77 -10.33
C SER A 20 -28.41 -6.51 -9.46
N PHE A 21 -28.01 -7.70 -9.90
CA PHE A 21 -26.89 -8.41 -9.33
C PHE A 21 -25.59 -7.65 -9.54
N GLU A 22 -24.85 -7.49 -8.44
CA GLU A 22 -23.55 -6.83 -8.45
C GLU A 22 -22.49 -7.76 -7.86
N MET A 23 -21.33 -7.85 -8.51
CA MET A 23 -20.21 -8.63 -8.01
C MET A 23 -18.99 -7.73 -7.81
N VAL A 24 -18.60 -7.54 -6.56
CA VAL A 24 -17.40 -6.79 -6.16
C VAL A 24 -16.28 -7.76 -5.83
N VAL A 25 -15.13 -7.58 -6.47
CA VAL A 25 -13.90 -8.29 -6.11
C VAL A 25 -13.07 -7.37 -5.24
N LEU A 26 -12.93 -7.71 -3.94
CA LEU A 26 -12.17 -6.96 -2.96
C LEU A 26 -10.90 -7.73 -2.60
N TYR A 27 -9.74 -7.18 -2.89
CA TYR A 27 -8.47 -7.85 -2.59
C TYR A 27 -7.38 -6.87 -2.16
N GLY A 28 -6.33 -7.41 -1.59
CA GLY A 28 -5.18 -6.69 -1.04
C GLY A 28 -4.51 -7.56 0.01
N ARG A 29 -3.25 -7.29 0.33
CA ARG A 29 -2.48 -8.09 1.28
C ARG A 29 -3.15 -8.20 2.66
N HIS A 30 -2.68 -9.12 3.49
CA HIS A 30 -3.13 -9.20 4.86
C HIS A 30 -2.98 -7.86 5.61
N ARG A 31 -3.91 -7.56 6.53
CA ARG A 31 -3.85 -6.40 7.47
C ARG A 31 -4.13 -5.03 6.88
N VAL A 32 -4.48 -4.92 5.59
CA VAL A 32 -4.86 -3.63 4.95
C VAL A 32 -6.29 -3.18 5.24
N GLY A 33 -7.07 -3.99 5.99
CA GLY A 33 -8.40 -3.59 6.45
C GLY A 33 -9.57 -4.04 5.58
N LYS A 34 -9.43 -5.12 4.77
CA LYS A 34 -10.54 -5.67 3.97
C LYS A 34 -11.77 -6.00 4.80
N THR A 35 -11.60 -6.80 5.85
CA THR A 35 -12.69 -7.18 6.76
C THR A 35 -13.33 -5.96 7.43
N ALA A 36 -12.51 -4.99 7.87
CA ALA A 36 -13.03 -3.76 8.47
C ALA A 36 -13.87 -2.92 7.49
N LEU A 37 -13.49 -2.88 6.21
CA LEU A 37 -14.28 -2.23 5.16
C LEU A 37 -15.61 -2.96 4.92
N ILE A 38 -15.56 -4.29 4.85
CA ILE A 38 -16.78 -5.11 4.70
C ILE A 38 -17.70 -4.92 5.90
N ASP A 39 -17.17 -5.03 7.13
CA ASP A 39 -17.94 -4.87 8.37
C ASP A 39 -18.61 -3.50 8.46
N GLU A 40 -17.90 -2.43 8.06
CA GLU A 40 -18.46 -1.07 8.01
C GLU A 40 -19.60 -1.00 7.01
N PHE A 41 -19.41 -1.54 5.81
CA PHE A 41 -20.40 -1.52 4.75
C PHE A 41 -21.67 -2.30 5.10
N VAL A 42 -21.57 -3.45 5.80
CA VAL A 42 -22.72 -4.32 6.05
C VAL A 42 -23.48 -4.04 7.34
N LYS A 43 -23.08 -3.03 8.14
CA LYS A 43 -23.66 -2.72 9.47
C LYS A 43 -25.19 -2.73 9.50
N ASP A 44 -25.81 -2.12 8.52
CA ASP A 44 -27.26 -1.92 8.45
C ASP A 44 -27.92 -2.76 7.34
N LYS A 45 -27.25 -3.81 6.87
CA LYS A 45 -27.70 -4.61 5.73
C LYS A 45 -27.97 -6.07 6.11
N GLN A 46 -28.82 -6.74 5.35
CA GLN A 46 -28.98 -8.19 5.45
C GLN A 46 -27.75 -8.84 4.80
N VAL A 47 -26.95 -9.55 5.59
CA VAL A 47 -25.69 -10.14 5.13
C VAL A 47 -25.63 -11.64 5.40
N LEU A 48 -25.40 -12.41 4.35
CA LEU A 48 -24.88 -13.76 4.44
C LEU A 48 -23.36 -13.68 4.40
N TYR A 49 -22.73 -13.96 5.52
CA TYR A 49 -21.26 -13.86 5.66
C TYR A 49 -20.68 -15.26 5.79
N PHE A 50 -19.79 -15.63 4.88
CA PHE A 50 -19.01 -16.87 4.95
C PHE A 50 -17.53 -16.54 4.78
N THR A 51 -16.69 -16.98 5.70
CA THR A 51 -15.22 -16.88 5.62
C THR A 51 -14.65 -18.27 5.41
N ALA A 52 -13.96 -18.48 4.30
CA ALA A 52 -13.20 -19.69 4.05
C ALA A 52 -11.90 -19.68 4.86
N ILE A 53 -11.51 -20.85 5.34
CA ILE A 53 -10.23 -21.03 6.04
C ILE A 53 -9.40 -22.13 5.39
N GLN A 54 -8.14 -22.21 5.73
CA GLN A 54 -7.23 -23.24 5.21
C GLN A 54 -7.57 -24.62 5.78
N GLN A 55 -8.54 -25.28 5.16
CA GLN A 55 -9.04 -26.61 5.54
C GLN A 55 -9.53 -27.38 4.32
N SER A 56 -10.05 -28.60 4.52
CA SER A 56 -10.55 -29.43 3.41
C SER A 56 -11.75 -28.79 2.69
N ALA A 57 -11.95 -29.14 1.41
CA ALA A 57 -13.10 -28.69 0.63
C ALA A 57 -14.42 -29.02 1.31
N LYS A 58 -14.53 -30.22 1.90
CA LYS A 58 -15.72 -30.67 2.63
C LYS A 58 -16.03 -29.76 3.83
N MET A 59 -15.04 -29.43 4.64
CA MET A 59 -15.26 -28.59 5.83
C MET A 59 -15.65 -27.14 5.43
N ASN A 60 -15.01 -26.56 4.40
CA ASN A 60 -15.42 -25.25 3.90
C ASN A 60 -16.85 -25.26 3.37
N LEU A 61 -17.27 -26.33 2.68
CA LEU A 61 -18.64 -26.49 2.22
C LEU A 61 -19.64 -26.63 3.39
N GLU A 62 -19.29 -27.39 4.43
CA GLU A 62 -20.13 -27.53 5.63
C GLU A 62 -20.30 -26.20 6.36
N ASP A 63 -19.23 -25.39 6.47
CA ASP A 63 -19.29 -24.07 7.09
C ASP A 63 -20.13 -23.09 6.28
N CYS A 64 -19.96 -23.06 4.94
CA CYS A 64 -20.80 -22.29 4.04
C CYS A 64 -22.28 -22.72 4.11
N SER A 65 -22.52 -24.03 4.13
CA SER A 65 -23.87 -24.59 4.26
C SER A 65 -24.54 -24.11 5.54
N ARG A 66 -23.86 -24.21 6.67
CA ARG A 66 -24.38 -23.75 7.96
C ARG A 66 -24.68 -22.26 7.98
N ALA A 67 -23.80 -21.45 7.39
CA ALA A 67 -24.02 -20.00 7.28
C ALA A 67 -25.27 -19.69 6.46
N ALA A 68 -25.42 -20.31 5.27
CA ALA A 68 -26.57 -20.12 4.38
C ALA A 68 -27.87 -20.62 5.02
N LEU A 69 -27.91 -21.85 5.54
CA LEU A 69 -29.10 -22.43 6.17
C LEU A 69 -29.56 -21.60 7.39
N LYS A 70 -28.62 -21.16 8.24
CA LYS A 70 -28.92 -20.28 9.38
C LYS A 70 -29.49 -18.92 8.92
N PHE A 71 -28.89 -18.32 7.90
CA PHE A 71 -29.32 -17.03 7.38
C PHE A 71 -30.76 -17.07 6.86
N PHE A 72 -31.11 -18.13 6.12
CA PHE A 72 -32.46 -18.31 5.59
C PHE A 72 -33.44 -18.97 6.58
N GLY A 73 -33.08 -19.10 7.85
CA GLY A 73 -33.97 -19.57 8.92
C GLY A 73 -34.30 -21.06 8.85
N MET A 74 -33.47 -21.86 8.18
CA MET A 74 -33.69 -23.31 8.14
C MET A 74 -33.41 -23.96 9.51
N PRO A 75 -34.10 -25.06 9.85
CA PRO A 75 -33.87 -25.78 11.08
C PRO A 75 -32.40 -26.18 11.25
N ALA A 76 -31.87 -26.12 12.47
CA ALA A 76 -30.49 -26.50 12.80
C ALA A 76 -30.19 -28.00 12.46
N SER A 77 -31.22 -28.82 12.35
CA SER A 77 -31.11 -30.23 11.96
C SER A 77 -31.02 -30.44 10.44
N THR A 78 -31.14 -29.39 9.63
CA THR A 78 -31.02 -29.49 8.17
C THR A 78 -29.58 -29.90 7.80
N PRO A 79 -29.40 -30.99 7.04
CA PRO A 79 -28.08 -31.44 6.61
C PRO A 79 -27.36 -30.38 5.78
N SER A 80 -26.03 -30.37 5.84
CA SER A 80 -25.21 -29.59 4.92
C SER A 80 -25.42 -30.07 3.47
N PHE A 81 -25.23 -29.18 2.51
CA PHE A 81 -25.34 -29.49 1.08
C PHE A 81 -24.27 -30.52 0.65
N GLY A 82 -24.65 -31.35 -0.33
CA GLY A 82 -23.76 -32.38 -0.87
C GLY A 82 -22.62 -31.83 -1.75
N GLY A 83 -22.73 -30.57 -2.21
CA GLY A 83 -21.73 -29.92 -3.06
C GLY A 83 -21.93 -28.41 -3.18
N TRP A 84 -20.88 -27.69 -3.60
CA TRP A 84 -20.91 -26.25 -3.81
C TRP A 84 -21.99 -25.79 -4.78
N ARG A 85 -22.27 -26.57 -5.82
CA ARG A 85 -23.35 -26.26 -6.78
C ARG A 85 -24.71 -26.16 -6.09
N GLU A 86 -25.02 -27.16 -5.25
CA GLU A 86 -26.27 -27.19 -4.50
C GLU A 86 -26.36 -26.04 -3.50
N ALA A 87 -25.29 -25.77 -2.77
CA ALA A 87 -25.22 -24.66 -1.82
C ALA A 87 -25.47 -23.30 -2.48
N LEU A 88 -24.79 -23.03 -3.60
CA LEU A 88 -24.93 -21.75 -4.32
C LEU A 88 -26.27 -21.63 -5.03
N SER A 89 -26.83 -22.73 -5.57
CA SER A 89 -28.19 -22.73 -6.14
C SER A 89 -29.24 -22.44 -5.08
N PHE A 90 -29.11 -23.03 -3.89
CA PHE A 90 -30.01 -22.73 -2.77
C PHE A 90 -29.97 -21.26 -2.39
N VAL A 91 -28.78 -20.65 -2.28
CA VAL A 91 -28.64 -19.20 -2.00
C VAL A 91 -29.32 -18.38 -3.07
N ALA A 92 -29.14 -18.71 -4.35
CA ALA A 92 -29.77 -18.01 -5.46
C ALA A 92 -31.32 -18.09 -5.40
N GLU A 93 -31.87 -19.29 -5.26
CA GLU A 93 -33.31 -19.54 -5.18
C GLU A 93 -33.98 -18.83 -4.00
N GLN A 94 -33.37 -18.93 -2.81
CA GLN A 94 -33.91 -18.28 -1.62
C GLN A 94 -33.84 -16.74 -1.73
N THR A 95 -32.79 -16.19 -2.36
CA THR A 95 -32.68 -14.74 -2.58
C THR A 95 -33.72 -14.27 -3.59
N GLU A 96 -33.92 -14.99 -4.69
CA GLU A 96 -34.93 -14.69 -5.72
C GLU A 96 -36.34 -14.72 -5.10
N HIS A 97 -36.69 -15.77 -4.33
CA HIS A 97 -37.98 -15.90 -3.67
C HIS A 97 -38.24 -14.81 -2.62
N SER A 98 -37.22 -14.38 -1.89
CA SER A 98 -37.39 -13.34 -0.87
C SER A 98 -37.66 -11.97 -1.48
N GLY A 99 -37.20 -11.70 -2.69
CA GLY A 99 -37.23 -10.40 -3.34
C GLY A 99 -36.46 -9.29 -2.59
N LYS A 100 -35.80 -9.64 -1.50
CA LYS A 100 -35.07 -8.68 -0.66
C LYS A 100 -33.62 -8.55 -1.12
N ARG A 101 -33.07 -7.34 -0.98
CA ARG A 101 -31.67 -7.10 -1.22
C ARG A 101 -30.82 -7.83 -0.18
N LEU A 102 -29.85 -8.59 -0.64
CA LEU A 102 -28.91 -9.36 0.18
C LEU A 102 -27.48 -8.96 -0.17
N VAL A 103 -26.63 -8.85 0.84
CA VAL A 103 -25.18 -8.86 0.63
C VAL A 103 -24.68 -10.27 0.92
N PHE A 104 -24.03 -10.91 -0.06
CA PHE A 104 -23.35 -12.19 0.13
C PHE A 104 -21.84 -11.94 0.16
N VAL A 105 -21.23 -12.07 1.32
CA VAL A 105 -19.79 -11.97 1.51
C VAL A 105 -19.18 -13.38 1.48
N PHE A 106 -18.33 -13.62 0.49
CA PHE A 106 -17.48 -14.80 0.43
C PHE A 106 -16.05 -14.33 0.71
N ASP A 107 -15.68 -14.33 1.97
CA ASP A 107 -14.38 -13.86 2.45
C ASP A 107 -13.33 -14.97 2.37
N GLU A 108 -12.07 -14.58 2.10
CA GLU A 108 -10.92 -15.47 1.88
C GLU A 108 -11.20 -16.58 0.86
N PHE A 109 -11.85 -16.23 -0.25
CA PHE A 109 -12.14 -17.12 -1.38
C PHE A 109 -10.93 -17.95 -1.85
N PRO A 110 -9.69 -17.44 -1.86
CA PRO A 110 -8.51 -18.21 -2.23
C PRO A 110 -8.36 -19.53 -1.48
N TYR A 111 -8.70 -19.61 -0.18
CA TYR A 111 -8.60 -20.86 0.58
C TYR A 111 -9.62 -21.91 0.13
N ALA A 112 -10.86 -21.49 -0.12
CA ALA A 112 -11.88 -22.41 -0.61
C ALA A 112 -11.54 -22.91 -2.02
N ALA A 113 -11.08 -22.02 -2.91
CA ALA A 113 -10.73 -22.39 -4.28
C ALA A 113 -9.44 -23.22 -4.37
N ALA A 114 -8.50 -23.06 -3.44
CA ALA A 114 -7.33 -23.94 -3.35
C ALA A 114 -7.72 -25.36 -2.91
N ALA A 115 -8.70 -25.48 -2.00
CA ALA A 115 -9.21 -26.77 -1.55
C ALA A 115 -10.14 -27.44 -2.58
N GLU A 116 -10.91 -26.64 -3.35
CA GLU A 116 -11.81 -27.09 -4.44
C GLU A 116 -11.50 -26.33 -5.73
N PRO A 117 -10.60 -26.83 -6.57
CA PRO A 117 -10.20 -26.13 -7.81
C PRO A 117 -11.33 -25.92 -8.83
N ALA A 118 -12.43 -26.65 -8.72
CA ALA A 118 -13.62 -26.47 -9.55
C ALA A 118 -14.49 -25.29 -9.10
N LEU A 119 -14.29 -24.76 -7.88
CA LEU A 119 -15.15 -23.74 -7.27
C LEU A 119 -15.30 -22.46 -8.12
N PRO A 120 -14.26 -21.90 -8.76
CA PRO A 120 -14.44 -20.75 -9.64
C PRO A 120 -15.41 -21.02 -10.80
N SER A 121 -15.37 -22.23 -11.41
CA SER A 121 -16.30 -22.62 -12.48
C SER A 121 -17.71 -22.88 -11.94
N ILE A 122 -17.84 -23.47 -10.76
CA ILE A 122 -19.14 -23.68 -10.10
C ILE A 122 -19.79 -22.33 -9.78
N LEU A 123 -19.01 -21.39 -9.23
CA LEU A 123 -19.47 -20.03 -8.95
C LEU A 123 -19.88 -19.29 -10.23
N GLN A 124 -19.12 -19.46 -11.32
CA GLN A 124 -19.50 -18.94 -12.64
C GLN A 124 -20.90 -19.40 -13.02
N ILE A 125 -21.19 -20.71 -12.94
CA ILE A 125 -22.48 -21.29 -13.31
C ILE A 125 -23.59 -20.73 -12.39
N ALA A 126 -23.32 -20.61 -11.09
CA ALA A 126 -24.27 -20.04 -10.13
C ALA A 126 -24.61 -18.57 -10.45
N ILE A 127 -23.60 -17.78 -10.86
CA ILE A 127 -23.81 -16.40 -11.31
C ILE A 127 -24.68 -16.38 -12.57
N ASP A 128 -24.28 -17.10 -13.63
CA ASP A 128 -24.90 -17.03 -14.95
C ASP A 128 -26.37 -17.55 -14.96
N HIS A 129 -26.68 -18.51 -14.12
CA HIS A 129 -27.99 -19.15 -14.13
C HIS A 129 -28.89 -18.85 -12.93
N GLY A 130 -28.31 -18.30 -11.85
CA GLY A 130 -29.00 -18.00 -10.59
C GLY A 130 -28.89 -16.55 -10.17
N PHE A 131 -27.71 -16.10 -9.77
CA PHE A 131 -27.52 -14.80 -9.12
C PHE A 131 -27.89 -13.61 -10.02
N LEU A 132 -27.69 -13.69 -11.34
CA LEU A 132 -28.10 -12.63 -12.28
C LEU A 132 -29.61 -12.36 -12.29
N LYS A 133 -30.43 -13.25 -11.73
CA LYS A 133 -31.89 -13.06 -11.58
C LYS A 133 -32.26 -12.38 -10.25
N THR A 134 -31.27 -12.11 -9.41
CA THR A 134 -31.47 -11.51 -8.10
C THR A 134 -30.92 -10.08 -8.06
N ASN A 135 -31.29 -9.34 -7.05
CA ASN A 135 -30.71 -8.03 -6.74
C ASN A 135 -29.60 -8.14 -5.65
N MET A 136 -28.90 -9.28 -5.61
CA MET A 136 -27.83 -9.54 -4.64
C MET A 136 -26.58 -8.71 -4.94
N THR A 137 -25.92 -8.22 -3.90
CA THR A 137 -24.53 -7.72 -3.97
C THR A 137 -23.60 -8.80 -3.41
N MET A 138 -22.78 -9.38 -4.28
CA MET A 138 -21.79 -10.36 -3.88
C MET A 138 -20.43 -9.67 -3.69
N ILE A 139 -19.79 -9.87 -2.54
CA ILE A 139 -18.41 -9.45 -2.28
C ILE A 139 -17.53 -10.70 -2.23
N LEU A 140 -16.64 -10.84 -3.21
CA LEU A 140 -15.64 -11.88 -3.25
C LEU A 140 -14.32 -11.32 -2.76
N SER A 141 -13.92 -11.69 -1.54
CA SER A 141 -12.74 -11.14 -0.87
C SER A 141 -11.58 -12.14 -0.83
N GLY A 142 -10.34 -11.63 -0.86
CA GLY A 142 -9.15 -12.47 -0.71
C GLY A 142 -7.90 -11.66 -0.38
N SER A 143 -7.04 -12.26 0.47
CA SER A 143 -5.76 -11.67 0.85
C SER A 143 -4.60 -12.09 -0.06
N ASN A 144 -4.70 -13.22 -0.74
CA ASN A 144 -3.71 -13.64 -1.73
C ASN A 144 -3.91 -12.87 -3.05
N GLU A 145 -3.22 -11.74 -3.20
CA GLU A 145 -3.35 -10.84 -4.35
C GLU A 145 -3.10 -11.57 -5.67
N ARG A 146 -2.02 -12.35 -5.74
CA ARG A 146 -1.68 -13.09 -6.95
C ARG A 146 -2.77 -14.08 -7.36
N PHE A 147 -3.35 -14.81 -6.39
CA PHE A 147 -4.47 -15.70 -6.67
C PHE A 147 -5.67 -14.92 -7.22
N MET A 148 -6.01 -13.80 -6.59
CA MET A 148 -7.14 -12.97 -7.02
C MET A 148 -6.92 -12.40 -8.42
N GLU A 149 -5.71 -11.95 -8.74
CA GLU A 149 -5.36 -11.44 -10.06
C GLU A 149 -5.38 -12.52 -11.15
N ASP A 150 -4.76 -13.68 -10.87
CA ASP A 150 -4.64 -14.76 -11.88
C ASP A 150 -5.93 -15.56 -12.03
N ASN A 151 -6.60 -15.92 -10.91
CA ASN A 151 -7.70 -16.90 -10.91
C ASN A 151 -9.10 -16.30 -10.78
N VAL A 152 -9.23 -15.02 -10.42
CA VAL A 152 -10.50 -14.32 -10.35
C VAL A 152 -10.60 -13.25 -11.44
N LEU A 153 -9.62 -12.39 -11.55
CA LEU A 153 -9.60 -11.22 -12.44
C LEU A 153 -9.03 -11.53 -13.83
N GLY A 154 -8.15 -12.52 -13.92
CA GLY A 154 -7.39 -12.86 -15.13
C GLY A 154 -8.28 -13.33 -16.28
N ARG A 155 -7.87 -13.07 -17.53
CA ARG A 155 -8.63 -13.43 -18.76
C ARG A 155 -8.93 -14.92 -18.89
N LYS A 156 -8.14 -15.79 -18.24
CA LYS A 156 -8.36 -17.24 -18.25
C LYS A 156 -9.28 -17.72 -17.13
N SER A 157 -9.65 -16.83 -16.21
CA SER A 157 -10.55 -17.17 -15.10
C SER A 157 -11.97 -17.42 -15.60
N PRO A 158 -12.66 -18.44 -15.06
CA PRO A 158 -14.10 -18.60 -15.28
C PRO A 158 -14.93 -17.38 -14.86
N LEU A 159 -14.42 -16.59 -13.88
CA LEU A 159 -15.10 -15.40 -13.35
C LEU A 159 -14.81 -14.12 -14.16
N TYR A 160 -13.94 -14.20 -15.17
CA TYR A 160 -13.62 -13.05 -16.00
C TYR A 160 -14.87 -12.43 -16.64
N GLY A 161 -14.98 -11.09 -16.53
CA GLY A 161 -16.10 -10.32 -17.10
C GLY A 161 -17.40 -10.34 -16.28
N ARG A 162 -17.43 -11.00 -15.11
CA ARG A 162 -18.63 -11.07 -14.23
C ARG A 162 -18.62 -10.07 -13.09
N ARG A 163 -17.44 -9.47 -12.80
CA ARG A 163 -17.36 -8.42 -11.81
C ARG A 163 -17.94 -7.11 -12.33
N THR A 164 -18.64 -6.40 -11.47
CA THR A 164 -19.12 -5.04 -11.71
C THR A 164 -18.18 -3.99 -11.12
N ALA A 165 -17.43 -4.35 -10.08
CA ALA A 165 -16.35 -3.52 -9.53
C ALA A 165 -15.17 -4.36 -9.03
N GLN A 166 -14.02 -3.71 -8.99
CA GLN A 166 -12.79 -4.25 -8.45
C GLN A 166 -12.18 -3.22 -7.50
N ILE A 167 -11.95 -3.62 -6.26
CA ILE A 167 -11.32 -2.79 -5.23
C ILE A 167 -10.02 -3.47 -4.82
N HIS A 168 -8.89 -2.86 -5.21
CA HIS A 168 -7.58 -3.25 -4.73
C HIS A 168 -7.24 -2.39 -3.51
N LEU A 169 -7.32 -2.98 -2.32
CA LEU A 169 -7.15 -2.25 -1.08
C LEU A 169 -5.67 -2.18 -0.71
N LEU A 170 -5.09 -1.00 -0.86
CA LEU A 170 -3.70 -0.70 -0.52
C LEU A 170 -3.56 -0.17 0.91
N PRO A 171 -2.35 -0.20 1.51
CA PRO A 171 -2.07 0.59 2.70
C PRO A 171 -2.44 2.05 2.48
N PHE A 172 -2.77 2.77 3.55
CA PHE A 172 -3.01 4.20 3.51
C PHE A 172 -1.77 4.98 3.08
N ASP A 173 -1.97 6.07 2.38
CA ASP A 173 -0.92 7.06 2.22
C ASP A 173 -0.69 7.85 3.52
N TYR A 174 0.27 8.79 3.49
CA TYR A 174 0.64 9.58 4.66
C TYR A 174 -0.52 10.37 5.26
N ALA A 175 -1.43 10.89 4.44
CA ALA A 175 -2.52 11.75 4.88
C ALA A 175 -3.65 10.94 5.54
N ASP A 176 -4.02 9.79 4.97
CA ASP A 176 -5.01 8.90 5.58
C ASP A 176 -4.45 8.19 6.81
N ALA A 177 -3.16 7.82 6.81
CA ALA A 177 -2.49 7.29 7.99
C ALA A 177 -2.50 8.28 9.16
N ALA A 178 -2.37 9.58 8.89
CA ALA A 178 -2.40 10.63 9.91
C ALA A 178 -3.73 10.74 10.65
N LYS A 179 -4.84 10.28 10.05
CA LYS A 179 -6.17 10.26 10.70
C LYS A 179 -6.20 9.35 11.94
N PHE A 180 -5.24 8.43 12.10
CA PHE A 180 -5.07 7.63 13.32
C PHE A 180 -4.40 8.39 14.47
N LEU A 181 -3.76 9.52 14.17
CA LEU A 181 -2.98 10.34 15.09
C LEU A 181 -3.36 11.83 14.93
N PRO A 182 -4.60 12.22 15.28
CA PRO A 182 -5.14 13.54 14.95
C PRO A 182 -4.53 14.68 15.78
N ASN A 183 -3.96 14.41 16.98
CA ASN A 183 -3.57 15.45 17.93
C ASN A 183 -2.05 15.66 18.04
N ILE A 184 -1.25 15.09 17.15
CA ILE A 184 0.20 15.28 17.11
C ILE A 184 0.60 16.23 15.97
N SER A 185 1.83 16.77 16.06
CA SER A 185 2.38 17.68 15.05
C SER A 185 2.55 16.99 13.69
N ALA A 186 2.57 17.79 12.62
CA ALA A 186 2.84 17.28 11.26
C ALA A 186 4.19 16.57 11.18
N GLN A 187 5.21 17.10 11.82
CA GLN A 187 6.54 16.48 11.89
C GLN A 187 6.48 15.10 12.54
N GLU A 188 5.76 14.94 13.65
CA GLU A 188 5.59 13.63 14.29
C GLU A 188 4.80 12.67 13.43
N ARG A 189 3.73 13.12 12.74
CA ARG A 189 2.98 12.28 11.78
C ARG A 189 3.90 11.71 10.69
N ILE A 190 4.84 12.52 10.18
CA ILE A 190 5.85 12.05 9.22
C ILE A 190 6.78 11.00 9.85
N LEU A 191 7.23 11.18 11.09
CA LEU A 191 8.04 10.17 11.79
C LEU A 191 7.28 8.86 11.97
N PHE A 192 6.02 8.92 12.41
CA PHE A 192 5.17 7.74 12.55
C PHE A 192 4.94 7.05 11.21
N TYR A 193 4.64 7.80 10.15
CA TYR A 193 4.46 7.23 8.82
C TYR A 193 5.75 6.59 8.29
N ALA A 194 6.89 7.23 8.49
CA ALA A 194 8.19 6.70 8.10
C ALA A 194 8.51 5.35 8.78
N ALA A 195 8.10 5.15 10.04
CA ALA A 195 8.41 3.93 10.79
C ALA A 195 7.32 2.86 10.73
N PHE A 196 6.05 3.23 10.63
CA PHE A 196 4.91 2.29 10.71
C PHE A 196 4.14 2.15 9.40
N GLY A 197 4.39 3.03 8.42
CA GLY A 197 3.69 3.04 7.16
C GLY A 197 2.20 3.31 7.28
N GLY A 198 1.45 2.88 6.26
CA GLY A 198 0.01 3.09 6.16
C GLY A 198 -0.85 1.85 6.43
N THR A 199 -0.31 0.76 6.96
CA THR A 199 -1.08 -0.45 7.21
C THR A 199 -1.96 -0.28 8.46
N PRO A 200 -3.31 -0.35 8.35
CA PRO A 200 -4.24 -0.09 9.45
C PRO A 200 -3.96 -0.91 10.71
N TYR A 201 -3.55 -2.15 10.54
CA TYR A 201 -3.22 -3.04 11.66
C TYR A 201 -2.06 -2.53 12.52
N TYR A 202 -1.08 -1.86 11.91
CA TYR A 202 0.05 -1.26 12.63
C TYR A 202 -0.36 0.06 13.28
N LEU A 203 -1.08 0.89 12.52
CA LEU A 203 -1.56 2.20 12.96
C LEU A 203 -2.51 2.10 14.17
N ALA A 204 -3.39 1.11 14.19
CA ALA A 204 -4.33 0.88 15.30
C ALA A 204 -3.64 0.50 16.64
N ARG A 205 -2.34 0.17 16.64
CA ARG A 205 -1.56 -0.15 17.85
C ARG A 205 -0.82 1.03 18.42
N LEU A 206 -0.81 2.14 17.71
CA LEU A 206 -0.13 3.36 18.14
C LEU A 206 -0.89 4.00 19.31
N GLN A 207 -0.16 4.56 20.23
CA GLN A 207 -0.68 5.33 21.35
C GLN A 207 -0.12 6.75 21.23
N GLU A 208 -0.96 7.67 20.78
CA GLU A 208 -0.60 9.05 20.47
C GLU A 208 0.07 9.75 21.67
N ARG A 209 -0.47 9.56 22.89
CA ARG A 209 0.01 10.15 24.13
C ARG A 209 1.44 9.76 24.52
N ASP A 210 1.92 8.62 24.03
CA ASP A 210 3.23 8.08 24.41
C ASP A 210 4.37 8.65 23.54
N GLY A 211 4.01 9.34 22.43
CA GLY A 211 4.97 9.88 21.46
C GLY A 211 5.65 8.80 20.61
N PHE A 212 6.46 9.25 19.66
CA PHE A 212 7.07 8.39 18.65
C PHE A 212 8.01 7.32 19.22
N GLU A 213 9.01 7.76 20.05
CA GLU A 213 10.05 6.86 20.56
C GLU A 213 9.47 5.71 21.39
N ALA A 214 8.54 6.01 22.31
CA ALA A 214 7.96 5.00 23.17
C ALA A 214 7.11 3.98 22.38
N ASN A 215 6.40 4.40 21.34
CA ASN A 215 5.68 3.47 20.45
C ASN A 215 6.65 2.54 19.70
N VAL A 216 7.74 3.06 19.18
CA VAL A 216 8.77 2.26 18.49
C VAL A 216 9.39 1.25 19.46
N LEU A 217 9.80 1.69 20.66
CA LEU A 217 10.36 0.80 21.67
C LEU A 217 9.39 -0.32 22.04
N ARG A 218 8.18 0.03 22.43
CA ARG A 218 7.15 -0.90 22.87
C ARG A 218 6.73 -1.91 21.79
N LEU A 219 6.61 -1.46 20.53
CA LEU A 219 6.06 -2.31 19.46
C LEU A 219 7.11 -3.12 18.71
N MET A 220 8.34 -2.62 18.57
CA MET A 220 9.36 -3.23 17.70
C MET A 220 10.61 -3.71 18.42
N PHE A 221 11.03 -3.03 19.50
CA PHE A 221 12.28 -3.35 20.19
C PHE A 221 12.09 -4.15 21.48
N ASP A 222 10.93 -4.04 22.13
CA ASP A 222 10.59 -4.88 23.28
C ASP A 222 10.51 -6.35 22.87
N SER A 223 10.94 -7.27 23.75
CA SER A 223 10.90 -8.72 23.50
C SER A 223 9.47 -9.25 23.30
N LEU A 224 8.47 -8.58 23.86
CA LEU A 224 7.05 -8.88 23.74
C LEU A 224 6.32 -7.93 22.77
N GLY A 225 7.07 -7.11 22.04
CA GLY A 225 6.52 -6.13 21.11
C GLY A 225 5.71 -6.78 19.98
N ALA A 226 4.47 -6.33 19.82
CA ALA A 226 3.50 -6.94 18.89
C ALA A 226 3.94 -6.88 17.41
N LEU A 227 4.86 -5.98 17.05
CA LEU A 227 5.38 -5.83 15.69
C LEU A 227 6.83 -6.29 15.54
N ARG A 228 7.41 -6.85 16.61
CA ARG A 228 8.81 -7.29 16.60
C ARG A 228 9.09 -8.39 15.57
N GLU A 229 8.21 -9.38 15.46
CA GLU A 229 8.34 -10.51 14.52
C GLU A 229 7.42 -10.41 13.31
N GLU A 230 6.69 -9.32 13.22
CA GLU A 230 5.66 -9.11 12.23
C GLU A 230 6.11 -9.36 10.77
N PRO A 231 7.29 -8.84 10.30
CA PRO A 231 7.73 -9.10 8.93
C PRO A 231 7.98 -10.57 8.65
N MET A 232 8.55 -11.32 9.61
CA MET A 232 8.75 -12.76 9.44
C MET A 232 7.43 -13.52 9.42
N MET A 233 6.46 -13.12 10.25
CA MET A 233 5.12 -13.73 10.26
C MET A 233 4.43 -13.54 8.91
N LEU A 234 4.43 -12.32 8.37
CA LEU A 234 3.85 -12.02 7.06
C LEU A 234 4.54 -12.80 5.94
N LEU A 235 5.87 -12.87 5.95
CA LEU A 235 6.60 -13.66 4.94
C LEU A 235 6.26 -15.15 5.00
N ARG A 236 6.00 -15.71 6.19
CA ARG A 236 5.58 -17.12 6.35
C ARG A 236 4.15 -17.37 5.85
N GLU A 237 3.27 -16.37 5.99
CA GLU A 237 1.89 -16.45 5.50
C GLU A 237 1.84 -16.40 3.97
N GLU A 238 2.68 -15.57 3.35
CA GLU A 238 2.63 -15.30 1.91
C GLU A 238 3.58 -16.19 1.07
N LEU A 239 4.64 -16.75 1.66
CA LEU A 239 5.75 -17.33 0.92
C LEU A 239 6.15 -18.72 1.42
N ARG A 240 6.56 -19.59 0.48
CA ARG A 240 7.01 -20.96 0.78
C ARG A 240 8.42 -21.00 1.39
N GLU A 241 9.31 -20.06 1.00
CA GLU A 241 10.72 -20.00 1.42
C GLU A 241 11.03 -18.65 2.11
N PRO A 242 10.41 -18.37 3.27
CA PRO A 242 10.48 -17.04 3.88
C PRO A 242 11.89 -16.59 4.24
N ALA A 243 12.82 -17.51 4.52
CA ALA A 243 14.20 -17.18 4.92
C ALA A 243 14.98 -16.49 3.79
N SER A 244 14.85 -16.96 2.54
CA SER A 244 15.52 -16.34 1.39
C SER A 244 14.99 -14.93 1.14
N TYR A 245 13.67 -14.76 1.21
CA TYR A 245 13.04 -13.44 1.06
C TYR A 245 13.42 -12.47 2.19
N TYR A 246 13.54 -12.98 3.42
CA TYR A 246 14.03 -12.20 4.56
C TYR A 246 15.44 -11.66 4.30
N SER A 247 16.37 -12.53 3.85
CA SER A 247 17.75 -12.14 3.53
C SER A 247 17.81 -11.10 2.41
N ILE A 248 16.96 -11.24 1.38
CA ILE A 248 16.85 -10.28 0.27
C ILE A 248 16.35 -8.92 0.76
N LEU A 249 15.29 -8.87 1.58
CA LEU A 249 14.78 -7.63 2.15
C LEU A 249 15.81 -6.96 3.07
N LEU A 250 16.54 -7.74 3.84
CA LEU A 250 17.63 -7.26 4.68
C LEU A 250 18.75 -6.62 3.86
N ALA A 251 19.12 -7.25 2.72
CA ALA A 251 20.12 -6.71 1.79
C ALA A 251 19.65 -5.39 1.17
N ILE A 252 18.40 -5.33 0.67
CA ILE A 252 17.82 -4.12 0.06
C ILE A 252 17.73 -2.98 1.08
N ALA A 253 17.17 -3.23 2.27
CA ALA A 253 17.10 -2.25 3.35
C ALA A 253 18.48 -1.75 3.81
N GLY A 254 19.51 -2.55 3.54
CA GLY A 254 20.91 -2.22 3.74
C GLY A 254 21.53 -1.31 2.70
N GLY A 255 20.81 -0.96 1.63
CA GLY A 255 21.29 -0.11 0.55
C GLY A 255 21.80 -0.85 -0.68
N ASN A 256 21.70 -2.20 -0.71
CA ASN A 256 22.04 -2.97 -1.91
C ASN A 256 20.86 -2.91 -2.88
N ALA A 257 20.96 -2.09 -3.91
CA ALA A 257 19.85 -1.75 -4.76
C ALA A 257 19.81 -2.46 -6.14
N THR A 258 20.91 -3.09 -6.54
CA THR A 258 20.98 -3.81 -7.83
C THR A 258 20.84 -5.33 -7.64
N PRO A 259 20.26 -6.07 -8.60
CA PRO A 259 20.10 -7.53 -8.47
C PRO A 259 21.38 -8.27 -8.08
N LYS A 260 22.51 -7.87 -8.67
CA LYS A 260 23.83 -8.47 -8.37
C LYS A 260 24.22 -8.26 -6.91
N LEU A 261 24.17 -7.03 -6.40
CA LEU A 261 24.52 -6.72 -5.01
C LEU A 261 23.55 -7.36 -4.03
N ILE A 262 22.26 -7.39 -4.37
CA ILE A 262 21.23 -8.03 -3.54
C ILE A 262 21.52 -9.53 -3.41
N ALA A 263 21.78 -10.22 -4.53
CA ALA A 263 22.07 -11.65 -4.55
C ALA A 263 23.32 -11.98 -3.71
N GLU A 264 24.40 -11.20 -3.90
CA GLU A 264 25.66 -11.36 -3.16
C GLU A 264 25.47 -11.21 -1.65
N HIS A 265 24.76 -10.15 -1.21
CA HIS A 265 24.58 -9.88 0.22
C HIS A 265 23.50 -10.77 0.88
N ALA A 266 22.53 -11.24 0.11
CA ALA A 266 21.51 -12.18 0.59
C ALA A 266 21.97 -13.63 0.60
N GLY A 267 23.11 -13.96 -0.01
CA GLY A 267 23.58 -15.33 -0.16
C GLY A 267 22.67 -16.18 -1.07
N VAL A 268 22.04 -15.54 -2.08
CA VAL A 268 21.14 -16.19 -3.02
C VAL A 268 21.81 -16.27 -4.38
N ASP A 269 21.53 -17.36 -5.12
CA ASP A 269 22.07 -17.56 -6.48
C ASP A 269 21.64 -16.42 -7.41
N ALA A 270 22.61 -15.89 -8.16
CA ALA A 270 22.41 -14.78 -9.08
C ALA A 270 21.39 -15.08 -10.20
N ASP A 271 21.29 -16.33 -10.63
CA ASP A 271 20.33 -16.76 -11.66
C ASP A 271 18.89 -16.79 -11.10
N SER A 272 18.73 -17.00 -9.81
CA SER A 272 17.42 -17.11 -9.13
C SER A 272 16.89 -15.79 -8.62
N ILE A 273 17.73 -14.77 -8.40
CA ILE A 273 17.35 -13.50 -7.76
C ILE A 273 16.17 -12.79 -8.45
N GLY A 274 16.11 -12.88 -9.78
CA GLY A 274 15.04 -12.24 -10.57
C GLY A 274 13.65 -12.76 -10.20
N ALA A 275 13.50 -14.06 -9.91
CA ALA A 275 12.23 -14.65 -9.50
C ALA A 275 11.80 -14.16 -8.10
N TYR A 276 12.74 -14.08 -7.16
CA TYR A 276 12.50 -13.56 -5.82
C TYR A 276 12.08 -12.09 -5.85
N LEU A 277 12.81 -11.25 -6.61
CA LEU A 277 12.49 -9.82 -6.75
C LEU A 277 11.12 -9.63 -7.38
N LYS A 278 10.77 -10.40 -8.42
CA LYS A 278 9.44 -10.34 -9.04
C LYS A 278 8.33 -10.68 -8.03
N THR A 279 8.55 -11.68 -7.19
CA THR A 279 7.57 -12.05 -6.15
C THR A 279 7.41 -10.93 -5.11
N LEU A 280 8.52 -10.37 -4.62
CA LEU A 280 8.46 -9.26 -3.63
C LEU A 280 7.83 -7.98 -4.21
N VAL A 281 8.03 -7.70 -5.50
CA VAL A 281 7.33 -6.60 -6.20
C VAL A 281 5.83 -6.88 -6.26
N GLY A 282 5.44 -8.12 -6.60
CA GLY A 282 4.04 -8.55 -6.62
C GLY A 282 3.34 -8.47 -5.26
N LEU A 283 4.09 -8.67 -4.16
CA LEU A 283 3.59 -8.47 -2.79
C LEU A 283 3.69 -7.01 -2.32
N GLN A 284 4.12 -6.09 -3.17
CA GLN A 284 4.30 -4.66 -2.85
C GLN A 284 5.23 -4.39 -1.65
N LEU A 285 6.13 -5.31 -1.35
CA LEU A 285 7.14 -5.14 -0.30
C LEU A 285 8.36 -4.38 -0.81
N ILE A 286 8.65 -4.49 -2.10
CA ILE A 286 9.70 -3.73 -2.79
C ILE A 286 9.17 -3.14 -4.08
N GLU A 287 9.79 -2.09 -4.54
CA GLU A 287 9.57 -1.51 -5.87
C GLU A 287 10.87 -1.40 -6.64
N ARG A 288 10.77 -1.44 -7.98
CA ARG A 288 11.87 -1.15 -8.88
C ARG A 288 11.75 0.26 -9.40
N LYS A 289 12.58 1.17 -8.88
CA LYS A 289 12.67 2.56 -9.34
C LYS A 289 13.62 2.67 -10.54
N VAL A 290 13.26 3.49 -11.50
CA VAL A 290 14.10 3.90 -12.63
C VAL A 290 14.13 5.42 -12.69
N PRO A 291 15.21 6.05 -13.25
CA PRO A 291 15.22 7.50 -13.41
C PRO A 291 14.01 7.97 -14.22
N PHE A 292 13.39 9.07 -13.82
CA PHE A 292 12.29 9.67 -14.56
C PHE A 292 12.66 9.86 -16.04
N GLY A 293 11.75 9.48 -16.94
CA GLY A 293 11.97 9.51 -18.38
C GLY A 293 12.63 8.26 -18.99
N ASP A 294 13.17 7.36 -18.17
CA ASP A 294 13.64 6.05 -18.63
C ASP A 294 12.48 5.07 -18.80
N ASP A 295 12.54 4.19 -19.81
CA ASP A 295 11.61 3.08 -19.96
C ASP A 295 11.88 2.01 -18.86
N PRO A 296 10.90 1.74 -17.96
CA PRO A 296 11.11 0.79 -16.88
C PRO A 296 11.51 -0.62 -17.34
N SER A 297 11.09 -1.05 -18.54
CA SER A 297 11.40 -2.37 -19.06
C SER A 297 12.83 -2.49 -19.62
N LYS A 298 13.45 -1.38 -20.01
CA LYS A 298 14.75 -1.34 -20.71
C LYS A 298 15.86 -0.71 -19.90
N SER A 299 15.52 0.13 -18.91
CA SER A 299 16.54 0.84 -18.12
C SER A 299 17.44 -0.12 -17.36
N ARG A 300 18.76 0.08 -17.54
CA ARG A 300 19.81 -0.63 -16.78
C ARG A 300 20.15 0.08 -15.47
N LYS A 301 19.55 1.24 -15.20
CA LYS A 301 19.76 2.05 -13.98
C LYS A 301 18.73 1.73 -12.89
N GLY A 302 17.90 0.70 -13.09
CA GLY A 302 16.86 0.33 -12.13
C GLY A 302 17.45 -0.07 -10.79
N MET A 303 16.87 0.46 -9.72
CA MET A 303 17.21 0.16 -8.33
C MET A 303 16.00 -0.43 -7.61
N TYR A 304 16.23 -1.44 -6.77
CA TYR A 304 15.20 -1.99 -5.90
C TYR A 304 15.28 -1.33 -4.53
N VAL A 305 14.13 -0.92 -4.03
CA VAL A 305 13.96 -0.33 -2.69
C VAL A 305 12.81 -1.01 -1.97
N VAL A 306 12.86 -1.06 -0.64
CA VAL A 306 11.71 -1.50 0.16
C VAL A 306 10.66 -0.40 0.09
N SER A 307 9.48 -0.73 -0.46
CA SER A 307 8.39 0.24 -0.72
C SER A 307 7.51 0.49 0.49
N ASP A 308 7.30 -0.52 1.34
CA ASP A 308 6.52 -0.36 2.57
C ASP A 308 7.39 0.29 3.66
N PRO A 309 7.00 1.47 4.21
CA PRO A 309 7.83 2.16 5.20
C PRO A 309 8.07 1.37 6.48
N PHE A 310 7.06 0.58 6.96
CA PHE A 310 7.25 -0.27 8.13
C PHE A 310 8.31 -1.34 7.89
N PHE A 311 8.27 -2.02 6.74
CA PHE A 311 9.28 -3.01 6.38
C PHE A 311 10.65 -2.36 6.19
N ALA A 312 10.72 -1.19 5.54
CA ALA A 312 11.96 -0.45 5.35
C ALA A 312 12.61 -0.07 6.68
N TYR A 313 11.82 0.47 7.63
CA TYR A 313 12.27 0.81 8.97
C TYR A 313 12.71 -0.43 9.74
N TRP A 314 11.85 -1.45 9.77
CA TRP A 314 12.07 -2.65 10.54
C TRP A 314 13.34 -3.40 10.08
N PHE A 315 13.50 -3.65 8.77
CA PHE A 315 14.68 -4.34 8.26
C PHE A 315 15.97 -3.52 8.48
N ARG A 316 15.88 -2.21 8.44
CA ARG A 316 17.04 -1.34 8.64
C ARG A 316 17.50 -1.26 10.08
N PHE A 317 16.58 -1.15 11.04
CA PHE A 317 16.88 -0.84 12.43
C PHE A 317 16.63 -1.98 13.41
N VAL A 318 15.66 -2.85 13.16
CA VAL A 318 15.30 -3.97 14.02
C VAL A 318 15.90 -5.28 13.49
N GLY A 319 15.58 -5.67 12.27
CA GLY A 319 15.94 -6.96 11.69
C GLY A 319 17.44 -7.24 11.68
N ARG A 320 18.26 -6.23 11.37
CA ARG A 320 19.72 -6.33 11.39
C ARG A 320 20.32 -6.54 12.79
N ASN A 321 19.58 -6.19 13.82
CA ASN A 321 20.04 -6.19 15.21
C ASN A 321 19.34 -7.26 16.06
N MET A 322 18.57 -8.17 15.44
CA MET A 322 17.78 -9.18 16.18
C MET A 322 18.61 -9.98 17.18
N SER A 323 19.80 -10.46 16.79
CA SER A 323 20.70 -11.21 17.68
C SER A 323 21.16 -10.40 18.92
N ILE A 324 21.32 -9.08 18.77
CA ILE A 324 21.67 -8.20 19.87
C ILE A 324 20.44 -7.94 20.76
N LEU A 325 19.26 -7.83 20.14
CA LEU A 325 17.99 -7.57 20.83
C LEU A 325 17.54 -8.74 21.71
N GLU A 326 17.99 -9.96 21.45
CA GLU A 326 17.75 -11.13 22.30
C GLU A 326 18.39 -11.01 23.70
N GLY A 327 19.39 -10.15 23.87
CA GLY A 327 20.11 -9.90 25.12
C GLY A 327 19.44 -8.92 26.08
N ASN A 328 18.15 -8.56 25.92
CA ASN A 328 17.42 -7.58 26.75
C ASN A 328 18.02 -6.16 26.79
N ILE A 329 18.78 -5.76 25.77
CA ILE A 329 19.35 -4.40 25.61
C ILE A 329 18.65 -3.59 24.52
N GLY A 330 17.40 -3.97 24.18
CA GLY A 330 16.64 -3.40 23.06
C GLY A 330 16.52 -1.88 23.12
N GLU A 331 16.22 -1.31 24.27
CA GLU A 331 16.12 0.14 24.45
C GLU A 331 17.43 0.86 24.16
N THR A 332 18.57 0.33 24.66
CA THR A 332 19.90 0.93 24.44
C THR A 332 20.26 0.88 22.95
N VAL A 333 19.96 -0.22 22.27
CA VAL A 333 20.20 -0.37 20.84
C VAL A 333 19.32 0.58 20.05
N ALA A 334 18.02 0.67 20.39
CA ALA A 334 17.09 1.56 19.74
C ALA A 334 17.53 3.03 19.85
N ARG A 335 17.87 3.50 21.05
CA ARG A 335 18.32 4.88 21.26
C ARG A 335 19.56 5.23 20.44
N ARG A 336 20.47 4.29 20.27
CA ARG A 336 21.70 4.51 19.52
C ARG A 336 21.50 4.46 18.00
N LEU A 337 20.69 3.53 17.50
CA LEU A 337 20.58 3.20 16.08
C LEU A 337 19.31 3.74 15.41
N ALA A 338 18.20 3.71 16.13
CA ALA A 338 16.88 3.98 15.58
C ALA A 338 16.38 5.42 15.80
N PHE A 339 17.11 6.23 16.60
CA PHE A 339 16.76 7.63 16.90
C PHE A 339 17.94 8.61 16.67
N GLY A 340 19.04 8.12 16.09
CA GLY A 340 20.23 8.93 15.80
C GLY A 340 20.31 9.40 14.34
N PRO A 341 21.48 9.91 13.90
CA PRO A 341 21.68 10.47 12.55
C PRO A 341 21.32 9.53 11.39
N ALA A 342 21.42 8.21 11.60
CA ALA A 342 20.99 7.22 10.61
C ALA A 342 19.46 7.24 10.41
N PHE A 343 18.71 7.52 11.48
CA PHE A 343 17.26 7.69 11.42
C PHE A 343 16.89 8.99 10.72
N ASP A 344 17.56 10.11 11.00
CA ASP A 344 17.32 11.39 10.32
C ASP A 344 17.51 11.24 8.80
N THR A 345 18.56 10.54 8.38
CA THR A 345 18.80 10.23 6.96
C THR A 345 17.68 9.37 6.37
N TYR A 346 17.21 8.37 7.12
CA TYR A 346 16.13 7.51 6.72
C TYR A 346 14.80 8.27 6.57
N VAL A 347 14.46 9.11 7.55
CA VAL A 347 13.26 9.95 7.50
C VAL A 347 13.32 10.90 6.29
N GLY A 348 14.50 11.47 5.98
CA GLY A 348 14.69 12.27 4.78
C GLY A 348 14.28 11.53 3.48
N GLN A 349 14.66 10.24 3.37
CA GLN A 349 14.26 9.40 2.24
C GLN A 349 12.74 9.10 2.22
N GLN A 350 12.13 8.89 3.39
CA GLN A 350 10.68 8.69 3.49
C GLN A 350 9.91 9.99 3.23
N PHE A 351 10.47 11.13 3.58
CA PHE A 351 9.90 12.45 3.30
C PHE A 351 9.75 12.70 1.80
N GLU A 352 10.69 12.26 0.96
CA GLU A 352 10.55 12.29 -0.50
C GLU A 352 9.29 11.53 -0.96
N THR A 353 9.02 10.36 -0.35
CA THR A 353 7.82 9.56 -0.64
C THR A 353 6.54 10.30 -0.22
N VAL A 354 6.54 10.94 0.95
CA VAL A 354 5.43 11.77 1.44
C VAL A 354 5.17 12.94 0.49
N CYS A 355 6.22 13.66 0.06
CA CYS A 355 6.11 14.77 -0.89
C CYS A 355 5.56 14.30 -2.25
N GLN A 356 5.97 13.13 -2.74
CA GLN A 356 5.42 12.57 -3.97
C GLN A 356 3.93 12.22 -3.82
N GLN A 357 3.53 11.61 -2.69
CA GLN A 357 2.13 11.30 -2.40
C GLN A 357 1.29 12.58 -2.30
N TRP A 358 1.83 13.65 -1.72
CA TRP A 358 1.18 14.95 -1.67
C TRP A 358 0.94 15.52 -3.07
N LEU A 359 1.95 15.48 -3.95
CA LEU A 359 1.78 15.92 -5.34
C LEU A 359 0.68 15.12 -6.07
N ILE A 360 0.62 13.80 -5.85
CA ILE A 360 -0.43 12.94 -6.43
C ILE A 360 -1.81 13.35 -5.92
N ARG A 361 -1.97 13.64 -4.61
CA ARG A 361 -3.24 14.10 -4.04
C ARG A 361 -3.66 15.46 -4.58
N ARG A 362 -2.74 16.43 -4.63
CA ARG A 362 -3.01 17.78 -5.18
C ARG A 362 -3.37 17.70 -6.66
N ASN A 363 -2.72 16.83 -7.42
CA ASN A 363 -3.06 16.59 -8.82
C ASN A 363 -4.49 16.02 -8.97
N ALA A 364 -4.86 15.06 -8.13
CA ALA A 364 -6.21 14.48 -8.15
C ALA A 364 -7.29 15.50 -7.76
N ALA A 365 -6.96 16.47 -6.89
CA ALA A 365 -7.83 17.59 -6.52
C ALA A 365 -7.85 18.73 -7.56
N GLY A 366 -7.00 18.67 -8.61
CA GLY A 366 -6.87 19.76 -9.59
C GLY A 366 -6.13 21.00 -9.09
N GLU A 367 -5.32 20.87 -8.06
CA GLU A 367 -4.64 21.95 -7.36
C GLU A 367 -3.18 22.16 -7.78
N LEU A 368 -2.69 21.36 -8.73
CA LEU A 368 -1.40 21.62 -9.40
C LEU A 368 -1.60 22.59 -10.56
N PRO A 369 -0.54 23.32 -10.97
CA PRO A 369 -0.61 24.27 -12.08
C PRO A 369 -0.93 23.64 -13.43
N PHE A 370 -0.86 22.33 -13.52
CA PHE A 370 -1.22 21.52 -14.68
C PHE A 370 -1.63 20.11 -14.23
N ILE A 371 -2.28 19.33 -15.10
CA ILE A 371 -2.61 17.94 -14.82
C ILE A 371 -1.38 17.06 -15.13
N ALA A 372 -0.77 16.51 -14.09
CA ALA A 372 0.35 15.60 -14.25
C ALA A 372 -0.14 14.16 -14.54
N THR A 373 0.50 13.51 -15.49
CA THR A 373 0.22 12.10 -15.87
C THR A 373 1.37 11.16 -15.50
N GLN A 374 2.52 11.71 -15.11
CA GLN A 374 3.71 10.97 -14.69
C GLN A 374 4.31 11.57 -13.42
N PHE A 375 4.72 10.68 -12.52
CA PHE A 375 5.39 11.02 -11.27
C PHE A 375 6.64 10.17 -11.12
N GLY A 376 7.67 10.72 -10.45
CA GLY A 376 8.90 9.96 -10.24
C GLY A 376 10.00 10.74 -9.54
N LYS A 377 11.20 10.16 -9.59
CA LYS A 377 12.48 10.74 -9.15
C LYS A 377 13.47 10.61 -10.30
N TRP A 378 14.35 11.57 -10.45
CA TRP A 378 15.40 11.47 -11.45
C TRP A 378 16.78 11.42 -10.78
N TRP A 379 17.69 10.64 -11.34
CA TRP A 379 19.10 10.63 -10.97
C TRP A 379 19.98 10.35 -12.17
N GLY A 380 21.15 10.97 -12.17
CA GLY A 380 22.10 10.86 -13.27
C GLY A 380 23.36 11.67 -13.04
N ASN A 381 24.12 11.86 -14.12
CA ASN A 381 25.31 12.72 -14.12
C ASN A 381 24.92 14.14 -14.52
N ASP A 382 25.42 15.12 -13.77
CA ASP A 382 25.51 16.50 -14.23
C ASP A 382 26.81 16.63 -15.03
N PRO A 383 26.73 16.82 -16.37
CA PRO A 383 27.93 16.92 -17.22
C PRO A 383 28.74 18.21 -17.00
N ILE A 384 28.10 19.26 -16.45
CA ILE A 384 28.71 20.56 -16.16
C ILE A 384 29.47 20.49 -14.84
N ALA A 385 28.78 20.07 -13.78
CA ALA A 385 29.37 19.89 -12.44
C ALA A 385 30.25 18.63 -12.33
N ARG A 386 30.16 17.70 -13.29
CA ARG A 386 30.85 16.39 -13.32
C ARG A 386 30.62 15.55 -12.10
N GLU A 387 29.40 15.59 -11.55
CA GLU A 387 29.00 14.84 -10.35
C GLU A 387 27.70 14.06 -10.58
N GLN A 388 27.49 13.05 -9.73
CA GLN A 388 26.19 12.38 -9.60
C GLN A 388 25.23 13.30 -8.90
N THR A 389 24.02 13.44 -9.44
CA THR A 389 22.99 14.31 -8.88
C THR A 389 21.60 13.70 -9.05
N ASP A 390 20.62 14.22 -8.32
CA ASP A 390 19.25 13.74 -8.38
C ASP A 390 18.24 14.90 -8.23
N ILE A 391 16.99 14.63 -8.55
CA ILE A 391 15.82 15.47 -8.28
C ILE A 391 14.84 14.59 -7.53
N ASP A 392 14.48 14.98 -6.32
CA ASP A 392 13.80 14.12 -5.34
C ASP A 392 12.39 13.73 -5.76
N VAL A 393 11.61 14.66 -6.30
CA VAL A 393 10.25 14.41 -6.79
C VAL A 393 10.00 15.16 -8.09
N ILE A 394 9.26 14.51 -8.97
CA ILE A 394 8.87 15.05 -10.28
C ILE A 394 7.40 14.74 -10.51
N ALA A 395 6.64 15.75 -11.00
CA ALA A 395 5.33 15.59 -11.60
C ALA A 395 5.35 16.19 -13.01
N ALA A 396 4.85 15.48 -14.02
CA ALA A 396 4.95 15.96 -15.39
C ALA A 396 3.77 15.55 -16.27
N ASP A 397 3.49 16.36 -17.28
CA ASP A 397 2.69 16.03 -18.45
C ASP A 397 3.58 16.00 -19.70
N PRO A 398 3.95 14.83 -20.22
CA PRO A 398 4.77 14.71 -21.43
C PRO A 398 4.10 15.26 -22.69
N LEU A 399 2.77 15.29 -22.75
CA LEU A 399 2.02 15.78 -23.90
C LEU A 399 2.08 17.31 -23.98
N ALA A 400 1.81 17.98 -22.86
CA ALA A 400 1.90 19.43 -22.74
C ALA A 400 3.34 19.92 -22.56
N LYS A 401 4.31 19.01 -22.32
CA LYS A 401 5.71 19.30 -21.99
C LYS A 401 5.87 20.20 -20.77
N THR A 402 4.95 20.07 -19.80
CA THR A 402 5.01 20.79 -18.54
C THR A 402 5.56 19.87 -17.44
N ILE A 403 6.34 20.44 -16.53
CA ILE A 403 7.02 19.71 -15.47
C ILE A 403 7.08 20.53 -14.18
N LEU A 404 6.93 19.84 -13.05
CA LEU A 404 7.19 20.33 -11.71
C LEU A 404 8.32 19.50 -11.12
N LEU A 405 9.33 20.17 -10.58
CA LEU A 405 10.50 19.59 -9.95
C LEU A 405 10.50 19.96 -8.47
N GLY A 406 10.75 18.99 -7.60
CA GLY A 406 10.80 19.21 -6.17
C GLY A 406 12.11 18.75 -5.54
N GLU A 407 12.61 19.56 -4.62
CA GLU A 407 13.74 19.24 -3.72
C GLU A 407 13.20 19.07 -2.31
N CYS A 408 13.56 17.98 -1.61
CA CYS A 408 13.05 17.63 -0.29
C CYS A 408 14.14 17.79 0.78
N LYS A 409 13.88 18.58 1.83
CA LYS A 409 14.83 18.86 2.91
C LYS A 409 14.23 18.57 4.29
N TRP A 410 14.46 17.37 4.79
CA TRP A 410 14.12 16.99 6.15
C TRP A 410 15.27 17.33 7.10
N ARG A 411 15.55 18.64 7.26
CA ARG A 411 16.62 19.15 8.11
C ARG A 411 16.15 20.40 8.85
N ASN A 412 16.69 20.62 10.05
CA ASN A 412 16.38 21.83 10.83
C ASN A 412 17.05 23.08 10.23
N THR A 413 18.23 22.91 9.63
CA THR A 413 18.99 23.99 8.99
C THR A 413 19.69 23.48 7.74
N PHE A 414 19.68 24.27 6.68
CA PHE A 414 20.41 24.03 5.42
C PHE A 414 20.53 25.36 4.67
N ASN A 415 21.33 25.40 3.61
CA ASN A 415 21.43 26.58 2.74
C ASN A 415 20.27 26.56 1.72
N GLU A 416 19.22 27.32 1.99
CA GLU A 416 17.99 27.37 1.20
C GLU A 416 18.24 27.91 -0.22
N SER A 417 18.97 29.03 -0.33
CA SER A 417 19.30 29.61 -1.64
C SER A 417 20.10 28.65 -2.52
N GLU A 418 21.07 27.95 -1.93
CA GLU A 418 21.84 26.95 -2.68
C GLU A 418 20.95 25.78 -3.14
N ALA A 419 20.01 25.34 -2.32
CA ALA A 419 19.08 24.27 -2.70
C ALA A 419 18.19 24.68 -3.89
N ILE A 420 17.66 25.90 -3.87
CA ILE A 420 16.86 26.47 -4.95
C ILE A 420 17.70 26.64 -6.23
N GLU A 421 18.87 27.27 -6.15
CA GLU A 421 19.77 27.46 -7.28
C GLU A 421 20.22 26.11 -7.90
N ARG A 422 20.42 25.10 -7.05
CA ARG A 422 20.72 23.74 -7.50
C ARG A 422 19.55 23.11 -8.23
N LEU A 423 18.32 23.28 -7.74
CA LEU A 423 17.12 22.77 -8.40
C LEU A 423 16.93 23.41 -9.78
N HIS A 424 17.08 24.74 -9.89
CA HIS A 424 17.06 25.46 -11.17
C HIS A 424 18.09 24.91 -12.16
N ARG A 425 19.33 24.72 -11.73
CA ARG A 425 20.39 24.18 -12.61
C ARG A 425 20.06 22.77 -13.09
N ARG A 426 19.51 21.92 -12.19
CA ARG A 426 19.14 20.52 -12.48
C ARG A 426 17.95 20.40 -13.43
N ALA A 427 17.08 21.41 -13.51
CA ALA A 427 15.95 21.42 -14.46
C ALA A 427 16.42 21.19 -15.91
N GLY A 428 17.56 21.75 -16.28
CA GLY A 428 18.17 21.55 -17.61
C GLY A 428 18.66 20.14 -17.92
N LEU A 429 18.70 19.24 -16.89
CA LEU A 429 19.12 17.85 -17.08
C LEU A 429 17.97 16.94 -17.52
N ILE A 430 16.72 17.37 -17.37
CA ILE A 430 15.54 16.60 -17.73
C ILE A 430 15.21 16.79 -19.20
N LYS A 431 15.44 15.76 -19.99
CA LYS A 431 15.21 15.82 -21.43
C LYS A 431 13.73 15.95 -21.79
N GLY A 432 13.44 16.79 -22.76
CA GLY A 432 12.08 16.94 -23.32
C GLY A 432 11.25 18.03 -22.66
N TYR A 433 11.77 18.72 -21.65
CA TYR A 433 11.13 19.84 -20.96
C TYR A 433 12.01 21.09 -21.02
N SER A 434 11.40 22.28 -20.99
CA SER A 434 12.08 23.55 -20.85
C SER A 434 12.44 23.81 -19.39
N ALA A 435 13.69 24.15 -19.12
CA ALA A 435 14.12 24.50 -17.76
C ALA A 435 13.50 25.81 -17.29
N ASP A 436 13.36 26.79 -18.20
CA ASP A 436 12.81 28.12 -17.91
C ASP A 436 11.30 28.10 -17.63
N ASP A 437 10.62 27.03 -18.10
CA ASP A 437 9.17 26.85 -17.92
C ASP A 437 8.83 25.86 -16.82
N ALA A 438 9.81 25.28 -16.14
CA ALA A 438 9.60 24.32 -15.08
C ALA A 438 9.04 24.98 -13.83
N TRP A 439 8.00 24.36 -13.24
CA TRP A 439 7.55 24.68 -11.89
C TRP A 439 8.50 24.05 -10.87
N MET A 440 8.70 24.72 -9.76
CA MET A 440 9.63 24.26 -8.72
C MET A 440 8.98 24.30 -7.35
N THR A 441 9.29 23.31 -6.53
CA THR A 441 8.81 23.24 -5.14
C THR A 441 9.94 22.85 -4.22
N LEU A 442 10.19 23.65 -3.20
CA LEU A 442 11.09 23.30 -2.12
C LEU A 442 10.25 22.79 -0.94
N PHE A 443 10.35 21.49 -0.69
CA PHE A 443 9.71 20.83 0.46
C PHE A 443 10.62 20.87 1.66
N THR A 444 10.12 21.37 2.79
CA THR A 444 10.94 21.60 3.98
C THR A 444 10.27 21.10 5.24
N LYS A 445 11.10 20.77 6.25
CA LYS A 445 10.60 20.40 7.57
C LYS A 445 9.96 21.59 8.31
N HIS A 446 10.52 22.78 8.14
CA HIS A 446 10.09 24.04 8.76
C HIS A 446 9.96 25.12 7.69
N PRO A 447 9.25 26.23 7.96
CA PRO A 447 9.21 27.35 7.04
C PRO A 447 10.63 27.84 6.67
N VAL A 448 10.80 28.25 5.41
CA VAL A 448 12.04 28.90 4.97
C VAL A 448 12.23 30.25 5.68
N ALA A 449 13.46 30.74 5.73
CA ALA A 449 13.75 32.03 6.31
C ALA A 449 12.99 33.14 5.55
N GLU A 450 12.53 34.19 6.28
CA GLU A 450 11.84 35.35 5.71
C GLU A 450 12.67 35.99 4.58
N SER A 451 13.97 36.11 4.76
CA SER A 451 14.89 36.62 3.74
C SER A 451 14.93 35.77 2.45
N THR A 452 14.71 34.46 2.57
CA THR A 452 14.60 33.56 1.42
C THR A 452 13.25 33.76 0.73
N SER A 453 12.17 33.79 1.49
CA SER A 453 10.83 34.05 0.98
C SER A 453 10.76 35.37 0.22
N ASP A 454 11.28 36.46 0.80
CA ASP A 454 11.33 37.79 0.19
C ASP A 454 12.17 37.81 -1.08
N ARG A 455 13.31 37.15 -1.09
CA ARG A 455 14.20 37.06 -2.25
C ARG A 455 13.52 36.45 -3.47
N TYR A 456 12.67 35.45 -3.26
CA TYR A 456 12.00 34.71 -4.33
C TYR A 456 10.52 35.07 -4.48
N ALA A 457 10.00 36.07 -3.79
CA ALA A 457 8.60 36.47 -3.84
C ALA A 457 8.07 36.85 -5.24
N GLY A 458 8.96 37.21 -6.16
CA GLY A 458 8.62 37.51 -7.55
C GLY A 458 8.64 36.30 -8.51
N ASP A 459 9.01 35.12 -8.03
CA ASP A 459 9.04 33.89 -8.84
C ASP A 459 7.73 33.12 -8.68
N GLU A 460 6.79 33.35 -9.59
CA GLU A 460 5.46 32.68 -9.58
C GLU A 460 5.55 31.17 -9.81
N ARG A 461 6.69 30.64 -10.25
CA ARG A 461 6.89 29.22 -10.51
C ARG A 461 7.60 28.48 -9.38
N LEU A 462 8.06 29.18 -8.35
CA LEU A 462 8.67 28.60 -7.18
C LEU A 462 7.70 28.62 -6.00
N SER A 463 7.48 27.48 -5.39
CA SER A 463 6.66 27.33 -4.17
C SER A 463 7.45 26.72 -3.03
N PHE A 464 7.06 27.07 -1.80
CA PHE A 464 7.58 26.50 -0.58
C PHE A 464 6.46 25.70 0.09
N VAL A 465 6.76 24.46 0.46
CA VAL A 465 5.79 23.56 1.11
C VAL A 465 6.44 22.98 2.36
N THR A 466 5.88 23.30 3.52
CA THR A 466 6.37 22.81 4.81
C THR A 466 5.73 21.48 5.19
N ALA A 467 6.28 20.82 6.20
CA ALA A 467 5.65 19.62 6.78
C ALA A 467 4.21 19.89 7.25
N GLU A 468 3.91 21.11 7.75
CA GLU A 468 2.55 21.49 8.17
C GLU A 468 1.60 21.58 6.95
N ASP A 469 2.06 22.17 5.84
CA ASP A 469 1.26 22.35 4.62
C ASP A 469 0.88 21.01 3.97
N LEU A 470 1.69 19.96 4.18
CA LEU A 470 1.39 18.62 3.68
C LEU A 470 0.09 18.04 4.27
N TYR A 471 -0.34 18.49 5.45
CA TYR A 471 -1.56 18.01 6.13
C TYR A 471 -2.70 19.02 6.11
N GLN A 472 -2.49 20.20 5.54
CA GLN A 472 -3.57 21.16 5.31
C GLN A 472 -4.41 20.65 4.12
N GLN A 473 -5.72 20.49 4.38
CA GLN A 473 -6.66 20.25 3.28
C GLN A 473 -6.82 21.58 2.53
N GLY A 474 -6.74 21.56 1.21
CA GLY A 474 -7.09 22.73 0.41
C GLY A 474 -8.52 23.18 0.79
N GLU A 475 -8.68 24.49 1.03
CA GLU A 475 -9.99 25.11 1.28
C GLU A 475 -10.95 24.93 0.10
#